data_8a69e9c29a69e31d117b4d9d5c3cab81
#
_entry.id   8a69e9c29a69e31d117b4d9d5c3cab81
#
_cell.length_a   1.000
_cell.length_b   1.000
_cell.length_c   1.000
_cell.angle_alpha   90.00
_cell.angle_beta   90.00
_cell.angle_gamma   90.00
#
_symmetry.space_group_name_H-M   'P 1'
#
loop_
_entity.id
_entity.type
_entity.pdbx_description
1 polymer ?
#
loop_
_entity_poly.entity_id
_entity_poly.type
_entity_poly.pdbx_seq_one_letter_code
_entity_poly.pdbx_strand_id
1 'polypeptide(L)'
;LAAVRGLGDVYKRQKPEIVPEEAAIVERIYEMFLAGQPVKMIAQTLQAEKIEIPGKNLSFSKNMIMNILRNEKYCGDCILQKTVTVDCISKTRKANQGEAPMYIVENNHPAIISREVFNRAQEELSRRNSLRLQSDKTAITANGRYSKYALTEVLHCAECGSRYKRVTWSIHGKKKIVWRCVSRLDYGKKYCKKSITVEEATLHGAVSYTHLRAHETAANL
;
A
#
# COMPACT_ATOMS: atom_id res chain seq x y z
N LEU A 1 -12.99 12.54 7.13
CA LEU A 1 -13.12 12.03 8.49
C LEU A 1 -12.42 12.99 9.43
N ALA A 2 -13.16 13.96 9.96
CA ALA A 2 -12.63 14.90 10.93
C ALA A 2 -12.94 14.38 12.34
N ALA A 3 -12.26 13.31 12.74
CA ALA A 3 -12.25 12.91 14.15
C ALA A 3 -11.58 13.97 15.05
N VAL A 4 -11.04 15.02 14.46
CA VAL A 4 -10.40 16.15 15.15
C VAL A 4 -11.00 17.44 14.61
N ARG A 5 -12.15 17.84 15.16
CA ARG A 5 -12.66 19.20 14.99
C ARG A 5 -11.95 20.11 15.98
N GLY A 6 -11.38 21.19 15.51
CA GLY A 6 -10.96 22.28 16.35
C GLY A 6 -9.58 22.85 16.06
N LEU A 7 -9.46 23.52 14.92
CA LEU A 7 -8.42 24.51 14.69
C LEU A 7 -9.06 25.73 14.03
N GLY A 8 -10.12 26.24 14.65
CA GLY A 8 -10.71 27.55 14.39
C GLY A 8 -10.34 28.49 15.53
N ASP A 9 -10.00 29.69 15.21
CA ASP A 9 -9.23 30.70 15.93
C ASP A 9 -9.70 31.16 17.31
N VAL A 10 -10.82 30.71 17.83
CA VAL A 10 -11.38 31.24 19.09
C VAL A 10 -11.36 30.23 20.23
N TYR A 11 -11.23 28.97 19.98
CA TYR A 11 -11.29 27.90 21.00
C TYR A 11 -9.98 27.13 21.16
N LYS A 12 -8.86 27.82 21.25
CA LYS A 12 -7.50 27.27 21.37
C LYS A 12 -7.26 26.37 22.60
N ARG A 13 -8.27 26.07 23.40
CA ARG A 13 -8.13 25.24 24.61
C ARG A 13 -9.03 24.01 24.66
N GLN A 14 -9.81 23.73 23.63
CA GLN A 14 -10.63 22.53 23.61
C GLN A 14 -9.79 21.35 23.12
N LYS A 15 -9.73 20.30 23.91
CA LYS A 15 -9.12 19.03 23.48
C LYS A 15 -10.01 18.42 22.40
N PRO A 16 -9.41 17.82 21.36
CA PRO A 16 -10.18 17.09 20.36
C PRO A 16 -10.95 15.95 21.00
N GLU A 17 -12.23 15.81 20.67
CA GLU A 17 -13.07 14.72 21.13
C GLU A 17 -13.18 13.65 20.02
N ILE A 18 -13.17 12.39 20.43
CA ILE A 18 -13.34 11.26 19.54
C ILE A 18 -14.83 11.07 19.28
N VAL A 19 -15.23 10.99 18.01
CA VAL A 19 -16.56 10.57 17.60
C VAL A 19 -16.55 9.05 17.43
N PRO A 20 -17.28 8.27 18.29
CA PRO A 20 -17.15 6.82 18.32
C PRO A 20 -17.46 6.13 16.98
N GLU A 21 -18.47 6.62 16.27
CA GLU A 21 -18.88 6.07 14.96
C GLU A 21 -17.78 6.21 13.91
N GLU A 22 -17.10 7.37 13.89
CA GLU A 22 -15.98 7.62 12.96
C GLU A 22 -14.73 6.86 13.39
N ALA A 23 -14.50 6.71 14.69
CA ALA A 23 -13.38 5.98 15.24
C ALA A 23 -13.45 4.50 14.86
N ALA A 24 -14.61 3.87 15.00
CA ALA A 24 -14.82 2.48 14.61
C ALA A 24 -14.49 2.21 13.13
N ILE A 25 -14.77 3.16 12.24
CA ILE A 25 -14.41 3.04 10.83
C ILE A 25 -12.88 3.09 10.65
N VAL A 26 -12.21 3.97 11.38
CA VAL A 26 -10.74 4.09 11.33
C VAL A 26 -10.09 2.80 11.84
N GLU A 27 -10.51 2.28 12.99
CA GLU A 27 -10.01 1.02 13.55
C GLU A 27 -10.17 -0.12 12.54
N ARG A 28 -11.33 -0.27 11.95
CA ARG A 28 -11.62 -1.28 10.94
C ARG A 28 -10.75 -1.16 9.69
N ILE A 29 -10.43 0.06 9.24
CA ILE A 29 -9.51 0.28 8.12
C ILE A 29 -8.11 -0.27 8.46
N TYR A 30 -7.61 0.00 9.67
CA TYR A 30 -6.31 -0.52 10.11
C TYR A 30 -6.31 -2.03 10.23
N GLU A 31 -7.37 -2.64 10.80
CA GLU A 31 -7.52 -4.10 10.90
C GLU A 31 -7.49 -4.76 9.52
N MET A 32 -8.33 -4.31 8.58
CA MET A 32 -8.35 -4.85 7.22
C MET A 32 -7.00 -4.68 6.50
N PHE A 33 -6.33 -3.55 6.72
CA PHE A 33 -5.03 -3.29 6.11
C PHE A 33 -3.94 -4.21 6.66
N LEU A 34 -3.88 -4.42 7.97
CA LEU A 34 -2.93 -5.31 8.63
C LEU A 34 -3.26 -6.79 8.40
N ALA A 35 -4.53 -7.13 8.14
CA ALA A 35 -4.94 -8.46 7.64
C ALA A 35 -4.48 -8.72 6.20
N GLY A 36 -3.75 -7.79 5.57
CA GLY A 36 -3.18 -7.96 4.24
C GLY A 36 -4.04 -7.48 3.07
N GLN A 37 -5.23 -6.93 3.32
CA GLN A 37 -6.11 -6.48 2.24
C GLN A 37 -5.50 -5.32 1.45
N PRO A 38 -5.70 -5.30 0.12
CA PRO A 38 -5.31 -4.16 -0.71
C PRO A 38 -6.16 -2.93 -0.42
N VAL A 39 -5.54 -1.75 -0.39
CA VAL A 39 -6.23 -0.46 -0.13
C VAL A 39 -7.44 -0.23 -1.03
N LYS A 40 -7.38 -0.70 -2.29
CA LYS A 40 -8.51 -0.61 -3.23
C LYS A 40 -9.69 -1.49 -2.78
N MET A 41 -9.42 -2.68 -2.28
CA MET A 41 -10.46 -3.59 -1.77
C MET A 41 -11.11 -3.04 -0.52
N ILE A 42 -10.31 -2.51 0.43
CA ILE A 42 -10.83 -1.85 1.63
C ILE A 42 -11.81 -0.72 1.25
N ALA A 43 -11.41 0.14 0.30
CA ALA A 43 -12.28 1.21 -0.18
C ALA A 43 -13.58 0.69 -0.78
N GLN A 44 -13.52 -0.39 -1.58
CA GLN A 44 -14.71 -1.00 -2.20
C GLN A 44 -15.63 -1.66 -1.17
N THR A 45 -15.07 -2.34 -0.17
CA THR A 45 -15.84 -2.97 0.91
C THR A 45 -16.62 -1.93 1.70
N LEU A 46 -15.93 -0.87 2.16
CA LEU A 46 -16.57 0.22 2.92
C LEU A 46 -17.61 0.99 2.09
N GLN A 47 -17.38 1.15 0.78
CA GLN A 47 -18.34 1.79 -0.11
C GLN A 47 -19.58 0.90 -0.34
N ALA A 48 -19.41 -0.42 -0.42
CA ALA A 48 -20.50 -1.38 -0.59
C ALA A 48 -21.40 -1.47 0.65
N GLU A 49 -20.82 -1.29 1.84
CA GLU A 49 -21.52 -1.33 3.12
C GLU A 49 -22.40 -0.09 3.36
N LYS A 50 -22.32 0.93 2.48
CA LYS A 50 -23.12 2.17 2.56
C LYS A 50 -23.15 2.77 3.96
N ILE A 51 -21.97 2.91 4.58
CA ILE A 51 -21.87 3.45 5.94
C ILE A 51 -22.37 4.90 5.91
N GLU A 52 -23.48 5.16 6.59
CA GLU A 52 -24.08 6.48 6.71
C GLU A 52 -23.62 7.09 8.03
N ILE A 53 -22.97 8.24 7.96
CA ILE A 53 -22.71 9.09 9.13
C ILE A 53 -23.60 10.32 8.99
N PRO A 54 -24.42 10.63 10.00
CA PRO A 54 -25.33 11.78 9.95
C PRO A 54 -24.59 13.08 9.54
N GLY A 55 -25.10 13.73 8.51
CA GLY A 55 -24.55 14.99 8.00
C GLY A 55 -23.28 14.89 7.16
N LYS A 56 -22.83 13.70 6.78
CA LYS A 56 -21.65 13.51 5.92
C LYS A 56 -21.90 12.53 4.78
N ASN A 57 -21.66 12.98 3.55
CA ASN A 57 -21.55 12.09 2.39
C ASN A 57 -20.16 11.50 2.34
N LEU A 58 -19.99 10.26 2.79
CA LEU A 58 -18.72 9.55 2.78
C LEU A 58 -18.52 8.81 1.45
N SER A 59 -17.46 9.19 0.73
CA SER A 59 -16.99 8.45 -0.43
C SER A 59 -15.63 7.86 -0.12
N PHE A 60 -15.57 6.55 0.03
CA PHE A 60 -14.32 5.83 0.33
C PHE A 60 -13.49 5.64 -0.93
N SER A 61 -12.59 6.58 -1.20
CA SER A 61 -11.62 6.45 -2.27
C SER A 61 -10.31 5.83 -1.77
N LYS A 62 -9.53 5.25 -2.70
CA LYS A 62 -8.19 4.74 -2.39
C LYS A 62 -7.32 5.81 -1.71
N ASN A 63 -7.38 7.05 -2.18
CA ASN A 63 -6.59 8.15 -1.64
C ASN A 63 -7.01 8.51 -0.21
N MET A 64 -8.31 8.47 0.07
CA MET A 64 -8.84 8.67 1.41
C MET A 64 -8.30 7.62 2.39
N ILE A 65 -8.37 6.35 2.04
CA ILE A 65 -7.82 5.26 2.87
C ILE A 65 -6.31 5.45 3.09
N MET A 66 -5.55 5.79 2.04
CA MET A 66 -4.12 6.06 2.17
C MET A 66 -3.81 7.24 3.08
N ASN A 67 -4.62 8.30 3.05
CA ASN A 67 -4.47 9.44 3.93
C ASN A 67 -4.80 9.07 5.39
N ILE A 68 -5.82 8.25 5.62
CA ILE A 68 -6.16 7.74 6.95
C ILE A 68 -4.99 6.93 7.51
N LEU A 69 -4.46 5.97 6.76
CA LEU A 69 -3.35 5.11 7.19
C LEU A 69 -2.05 5.88 7.49
N ARG A 70 -1.84 7.05 6.89
CA ARG A 70 -0.63 7.88 7.09
C ARG A 70 -0.79 8.99 8.12
N ASN A 71 -1.98 9.20 8.62
CA ASN A 71 -2.25 10.34 9.49
C ASN A 71 -1.90 9.99 10.94
N GLU A 72 -0.84 10.59 11.46
CA GLU A 72 -0.36 10.42 12.83
C GLU A 72 -1.36 10.86 13.90
N LYS A 73 -2.34 11.68 13.54
CA LYS A 73 -3.36 12.12 14.49
C LYS A 73 -4.18 10.98 15.06
N TYR A 74 -4.29 9.86 14.34
CA TYR A 74 -5.04 8.70 14.85
C TYR A 74 -4.31 7.96 15.98
N CYS A 75 -2.98 8.11 16.10
CA CYS A 75 -2.24 7.57 17.23
C CYS A 75 -2.02 8.59 18.37
N GLY A 76 -2.71 9.74 18.32
CA GLY A 76 -2.65 10.78 19.36
C GLY A 76 -1.56 11.83 19.18
N ASP A 77 -0.73 11.72 18.14
CA ASP A 77 0.37 12.64 17.86
C ASP A 77 -0.09 13.80 16.97
N CYS A 78 0.64 14.89 17.03
CA CYS A 78 0.41 16.05 16.17
C CYS A 78 1.74 16.54 15.60
N ILE A 79 1.87 16.55 14.26
CA ILE A 79 3.00 17.18 13.58
C ILE A 79 2.58 18.55 13.11
N LEU A 80 3.27 19.58 13.63
CA LEU A 80 3.05 20.97 13.28
C LEU A 80 3.99 21.41 12.17
N GLN A 81 3.58 22.44 11.40
CA GLN A 81 4.34 23.02 10.29
C GLN A 81 4.67 22.03 9.14
N LYS A 82 3.75 21.09 8.86
CA LYS A 82 3.84 20.24 7.66
C LYS A 82 3.80 21.02 6.34
N THR A 83 3.26 22.21 6.36
CA THR A 83 3.18 23.10 5.19
C THR A 83 3.71 24.48 5.53
N VAL A 84 4.36 25.11 4.57
CA VAL A 84 4.85 26.48 4.63
C VAL A 84 4.14 27.35 3.59
N THR A 85 3.90 28.61 3.92
CA THR A 85 3.41 29.61 2.98
C THR A 85 4.61 30.17 2.23
N VAL A 86 4.64 30.01 0.91
CA VAL A 86 5.77 30.44 0.07
C VAL A 86 5.81 31.94 -0.08
N ASP A 87 4.64 32.56 -0.22
CA ASP A 87 4.48 33.97 -0.46
C ASP A 87 3.28 34.52 0.30
N CYS A 88 3.47 35.65 0.99
CA CYS A 88 2.43 36.32 1.76
C CYS A 88 1.36 36.96 0.88
N ILE A 89 1.66 37.28 -0.37
CA ILE A 89 0.71 37.91 -1.31
C ILE A 89 -0.21 36.87 -1.90
N SER A 90 0.36 35.81 -2.49
CA SER A 90 -0.40 34.73 -3.14
C SER A 90 -0.99 33.73 -2.14
N LYS A 91 -0.50 33.71 -0.88
CA LYS A 91 -0.87 32.76 0.19
C LYS A 91 -0.75 31.28 -0.25
N THR A 92 0.08 31.02 -1.24
CA THR A 92 0.30 29.67 -1.75
C THR A 92 1.02 28.81 -0.72
N ARG A 93 0.41 27.68 -0.36
CA ARG A 93 0.98 26.71 0.56
C ARG A 93 1.64 25.56 -0.17
N LYS A 94 2.84 25.17 0.25
CA LYS A 94 3.51 23.93 -0.20
C LYS A 94 3.88 23.05 0.99
N ALA A 95 4.12 21.78 0.73
CA ALA A 95 4.65 20.87 1.73
C ALA A 95 6.01 21.36 2.22
N ASN A 96 6.23 21.35 3.53
CA ASN A 96 7.51 21.70 4.14
C ASN A 96 8.53 20.58 3.82
N GLN A 97 9.58 20.94 3.11
CA GLN A 97 10.69 20.04 2.76
C GLN A 97 11.98 20.38 3.53
N GLY A 98 11.85 21.06 4.68
CA GLY A 98 12.95 21.49 5.51
C GLY A 98 13.16 23.01 5.50
N GLU A 99 12.29 23.78 4.85
CA GLU A 99 12.37 25.26 4.85
C GLU A 99 12.03 25.88 6.21
N ALA A 100 11.18 25.20 6.97
CA ALA A 100 10.82 25.60 8.32
C ALA A 100 10.91 24.41 9.28
N PRO A 101 11.23 24.64 10.58
CA PRO A 101 11.29 23.57 11.55
C PRO A 101 9.91 22.92 11.73
N MET A 102 9.85 21.59 11.75
CA MET A 102 8.67 20.82 12.08
C MET A 102 8.73 20.41 13.56
N TYR A 103 7.59 20.46 14.24
CA TYR A 103 7.48 20.09 15.64
C TYR A 103 6.56 18.89 15.78
N ILE A 104 7.00 17.90 16.54
CA ILE A 104 6.22 16.71 16.86
C ILE A 104 5.76 16.86 18.31
N VAL A 105 4.46 16.83 18.53
CA VAL A 105 3.85 16.83 19.86
C VAL A 105 3.25 15.44 20.06
N GLU A 106 3.87 14.65 20.91
CA GLU A 106 3.41 13.32 21.25
C GLU A 106 2.26 13.37 22.26
N ASN A 107 1.31 12.43 22.14
CA ASN A 107 0.16 12.30 23.04
C ASN A 107 -0.63 13.61 23.24
N ASN A 108 -0.77 14.37 22.16
CA ASN A 108 -1.47 15.66 22.19
C ASN A 108 -2.98 15.51 22.43
N HIS A 109 -3.57 14.38 22.08
CA HIS A 109 -4.98 14.07 22.19
C HIS A 109 -5.22 12.57 22.38
N PRO A 110 -6.42 12.14 22.79
CA PRO A 110 -6.74 10.73 22.90
C PRO A 110 -6.51 9.99 21.59
N ALA A 111 -5.83 8.86 21.64
CA ALA A 111 -5.55 8.03 20.46
C ALA A 111 -6.77 7.16 20.12
N ILE A 112 -7.06 6.99 18.84
CA ILE A 112 -8.02 6.01 18.31
C ILE A 112 -7.31 4.69 18.09
N ILE A 113 -6.07 4.75 17.57
CA ILE A 113 -5.24 3.59 17.24
C ILE A 113 -4.01 3.61 18.15
N SER A 114 -3.59 2.46 18.67
CA SER A 114 -2.36 2.38 19.46
C SER A 114 -1.14 2.69 18.57
N ARG A 115 -0.10 3.26 19.15
CA ARG A 115 1.16 3.58 18.46
C ARG A 115 1.79 2.35 17.79
N GLU A 116 1.67 1.20 18.42
CA GLU A 116 2.19 -0.07 17.87
C GLU A 116 1.46 -0.45 16.57
N VAL A 117 0.12 -0.37 16.56
CA VAL A 117 -0.69 -0.66 15.37
C VAL A 117 -0.38 0.34 14.25
N PHE A 118 -0.22 1.62 14.59
CA PHE A 118 0.16 2.65 13.63
C PHE A 118 1.53 2.37 13.02
N ASN A 119 2.55 2.07 13.83
CA ASN A 119 3.90 1.77 13.36
C ASN A 119 3.93 0.54 12.44
N ARG A 120 3.24 -0.54 12.83
CA ARG A 120 3.09 -1.74 11.97
C ARG A 120 2.44 -1.39 10.64
N ALA A 121 1.46 -0.49 10.61
CA ALA A 121 0.84 -0.05 9.37
C ALA A 121 1.81 0.77 8.51
N GLN A 122 2.68 1.63 9.10
CA GLN A 122 3.72 2.35 8.36
C GLN A 122 4.78 1.41 7.79
N GLU A 123 5.23 0.42 8.56
CA GLU A 123 6.16 -0.62 8.09
C GLU A 123 5.58 -1.38 6.90
N GLU A 124 4.32 -1.80 6.98
CA GLU A 124 3.63 -2.49 5.90
C GLU A 124 3.45 -1.60 4.66
N LEU A 125 3.15 -0.31 4.84
CA LEU A 125 3.11 0.67 3.74
C LEU A 125 4.49 0.81 3.07
N SER A 126 5.55 0.89 3.87
CA SER A 126 6.94 0.96 3.38
C SER A 126 7.31 -0.32 2.64
N ARG A 127 7.02 -1.49 3.22
CA ARG A 127 7.24 -2.80 2.59
C ARG A 127 6.51 -2.91 1.24
N ARG A 128 5.23 -2.54 1.19
CA ARG A 128 4.45 -2.55 -0.07
C ARG A 128 5.01 -1.56 -1.09
N ASN A 129 5.60 -0.47 -0.65
CA ASN A 129 6.21 0.54 -1.53
C ASN A 129 7.56 0.06 -2.08
N SER A 130 8.38 -0.60 -1.27
CA SER A 130 9.68 -1.14 -1.69
C SER A 130 9.54 -2.27 -2.72
N LEU A 131 8.44 -3.02 -2.65
CA LEU A 131 8.12 -4.04 -3.65
C LEU A 131 7.77 -3.46 -5.04
N ARG A 132 7.56 -2.14 -5.13
CA ARG A 132 7.43 -1.44 -6.41
C ARG A 132 8.83 -1.15 -6.94
N LEU A 133 9.38 -2.07 -7.70
CA LEU A 133 10.64 -1.85 -8.39
C LEU A 133 10.50 -0.65 -9.32
N GLN A 134 11.24 0.42 -9.02
CA GLN A 134 11.46 1.49 -9.97
C GLN A 134 12.45 0.96 -11.01
N SER A 135 12.01 0.89 -12.26
CA SER A 135 12.93 0.62 -13.35
C SER A 135 13.72 1.90 -13.62
N ASP A 136 15.03 1.87 -13.46
CA ASP A 136 15.94 3.00 -13.71
C ASP A 136 15.90 3.51 -15.16
N LYS A 137 15.27 2.76 -16.06
CA LYS A 137 15.23 3.06 -17.51
C LYS A 137 13.96 3.74 -17.98
N THR A 138 12.89 3.73 -17.20
CA THR A 138 11.61 4.40 -17.51
C THR A 138 10.82 4.61 -16.23
N ALA A 139 10.22 5.78 -16.05
CA ALA A 139 9.34 6.11 -14.92
C ALA A 139 8.03 5.27 -14.91
N ILE A 140 8.15 3.97 -15.14
CA ILE A 140 7.03 3.04 -15.13
C ILE A 140 6.84 2.58 -13.70
N THR A 141 5.87 3.18 -13.06
CA THR A 141 5.36 2.70 -11.78
C THR A 141 4.84 1.29 -11.98
N ALA A 142 5.62 0.30 -11.56
CA ALA A 142 5.14 -1.06 -11.50
C ALA A 142 3.94 -1.09 -10.57
N ASN A 143 2.73 -1.18 -11.13
CA ASN A 143 1.52 -1.39 -10.35
C ASN A 143 1.62 -2.75 -9.68
N GLY A 144 2.00 -2.75 -8.39
CA GLY A 144 1.92 -3.93 -7.56
C GLY A 144 0.47 -4.41 -7.55
N ARG A 145 0.15 -5.38 -8.39
CA ARG A 145 -1.15 -6.03 -8.37
C ARG A 145 -1.05 -7.19 -7.40
N TYR A 146 -1.76 -7.08 -6.29
CA TYR A 146 -2.01 -8.24 -5.46
C TYR A 146 -2.67 -9.30 -6.32
N SER A 147 -2.00 -10.39 -6.49
CA SER A 147 -2.51 -11.53 -7.25
C SER A 147 -2.85 -12.65 -6.27
N LYS A 148 -3.93 -13.33 -6.57
CA LYS A 148 -4.32 -14.57 -5.88
C LYS A 148 -3.37 -15.75 -6.14
N TYR A 149 -2.33 -15.56 -6.93
CA TYR A 149 -1.37 -16.61 -7.28
C TYR A 149 -0.09 -16.47 -6.46
N ALA A 150 0.32 -17.57 -5.81
CA ALA A 150 1.44 -17.60 -4.86
C ALA A 150 2.78 -17.11 -5.43
N LEU A 151 3.05 -17.38 -6.72
CA LEU A 151 4.31 -17.01 -7.38
C LEU A 151 4.32 -15.58 -7.94
N THR A 152 3.22 -14.83 -7.81
CA THR A 152 3.17 -13.44 -8.27
C THR A 152 4.09 -12.58 -7.41
N GLU A 153 4.89 -11.74 -8.06
CA GLU A 153 5.88 -10.84 -7.45
C GLU A 153 7.09 -11.54 -6.79
N VAL A 154 7.10 -12.87 -6.72
CA VAL A 154 8.23 -13.66 -6.22
C VAL A 154 9.22 -13.98 -7.34
N LEU A 155 8.71 -14.22 -8.55
CA LEU A 155 9.56 -14.58 -9.70
C LEU A 155 10.14 -13.34 -10.38
N HIS A 156 11.47 -13.28 -10.45
CA HIS A 156 12.21 -12.19 -11.12
C HIS A 156 13.04 -12.73 -12.27
N CYS A 157 13.22 -11.92 -13.30
CA CYS A 157 14.03 -12.25 -14.46
C CYS A 157 15.51 -12.12 -14.10
N ALA A 158 16.28 -13.17 -14.26
CA ALA A 158 17.73 -13.18 -13.99
C ALA A 158 18.52 -12.22 -14.91
N GLU A 159 17.98 -11.86 -16.09
CA GLU A 159 18.64 -10.98 -17.05
C GLU A 159 18.41 -9.49 -16.75
N CYS A 160 17.16 -9.09 -16.46
CA CYS A 160 16.79 -7.68 -16.33
C CYS A 160 16.19 -7.31 -14.97
N GLY A 161 16.12 -8.23 -14.01
CA GLY A 161 15.55 -8.00 -12.68
C GLY A 161 14.04 -7.78 -12.65
N SER A 162 13.38 -7.62 -13.79
CA SER A 162 11.94 -7.38 -13.86
C SER A 162 11.13 -8.60 -13.44
N ARG A 163 9.97 -8.36 -12.87
CA ARG A 163 9.08 -9.42 -12.42
C ARG A 163 8.53 -10.24 -13.58
N TYR A 164 8.20 -11.48 -13.28
CA TYR A 164 7.41 -12.31 -14.17
C TYR A 164 5.92 -12.06 -13.96
N LYS A 165 5.16 -12.11 -15.06
CA LYS A 165 3.71 -11.98 -15.08
C LYS A 165 3.08 -13.25 -15.59
N ARG A 166 2.04 -13.71 -14.94
CA ARG A 166 1.20 -14.83 -15.39
C ARG A 166 0.36 -14.38 -16.56
N VAL A 167 0.47 -15.10 -17.68
CA VAL A 167 -0.22 -14.80 -18.95
C VAL A 167 -0.88 -16.07 -19.47
N THR A 168 -2.09 -15.94 -19.97
CA THR A 168 -2.76 -17.05 -20.69
C THR A 168 -2.45 -16.93 -22.16
N TRP A 169 -1.80 -17.94 -22.73
CA TRP A 169 -1.57 -18.07 -24.16
C TRP A 169 -2.63 -18.97 -24.78
N SER A 170 -3.13 -18.58 -25.94
CA SER A 170 -3.98 -19.40 -26.76
C SER A 170 -3.21 -19.78 -28.03
N ILE A 171 -2.93 -21.08 -28.19
CA ILE A 171 -2.26 -21.66 -29.36
C ILE A 171 -3.17 -22.74 -29.89
N HIS A 172 -3.61 -22.62 -31.14
CA HIS A 172 -4.52 -23.57 -31.80
C HIS A 172 -5.74 -23.95 -30.96
N GLY A 173 -6.41 -22.94 -30.34
CA GLY A 173 -7.58 -23.15 -29.52
C GLY A 173 -7.33 -23.70 -28.10
N LYS A 174 -6.09 -24.13 -27.79
CA LYS A 174 -5.72 -24.62 -26.48
C LYS A 174 -5.17 -23.46 -25.63
N LYS A 175 -5.71 -23.26 -24.44
CA LYS A 175 -5.25 -22.25 -23.49
C LYS A 175 -4.12 -22.83 -22.65
N LYS A 176 -2.96 -22.15 -22.64
CA LYS A 176 -1.78 -22.50 -21.84
C LYS A 176 -1.42 -21.36 -20.92
N ILE A 177 -1.11 -21.66 -19.66
CA ILE A 177 -0.71 -20.65 -18.69
C ILE A 177 0.80 -20.64 -18.61
N VAL A 178 1.37 -19.46 -18.82
CA VAL A 178 2.81 -19.25 -18.84
C VAL A 178 3.20 -18.01 -18.03
N TRP A 179 4.41 -18.03 -17.50
CA TRP A 179 5.02 -16.92 -16.81
C TRP A 179 6.06 -16.27 -17.74
N ARG A 180 5.97 -14.96 -17.91
CA ARG A 180 6.85 -14.17 -18.78
C ARG A 180 7.34 -12.91 -18.11
N CYS A 181 8.57 -12.52 -18.42
CA CYS A 181 9.18 -11.27 -18.00
C CYS A 181 8.35 -10.07 -18.48
N VAL A 182 8.02 -9.15 -17.57
CA VAL A 182 7.21 -7.96 -17.85
C VAL A 182 7.93 -7.06 -18.87
N SER A 183 9.22 -6.80 -18.70
CA SER A 183 9.99 -5.98 -19.66
C SER A 183 9.97 -6.54 -21.07
N ARG A 184 9.99 -7.88 -21.22
CA ARG A 184 9.89 -8.50 -22.53
C ARG A 184 8.47 -8.45 -23.10
N LEU A 185 7.44 -8.49 -22.25
CA LEU A 185 6.04 -8.36 -22.69
C LEU A 185 5.72 -6.94 -23.18
N ASP A 186 6.16 -5.94 -22.42
CA ASP A 186 5.79 -4.55 -22.68
C ASP A 186 6.69 -3.88 -23.71
N TYR A 187 7.98 -4.25 -23.78
CA TYR A 187 8.98 -3.60 -24.64
C TYR A 187 9.66 -4.54 -25.65
N GLY A 188 9.31 -5.82 -25.63
CA GLY A 188 9.84 -6.82 -26.56
C GLY A 188 11.30 -7.23 -26.29
N LYS A 189 11.90 -7.89 -27.31
CA LYS A 189 13.28 -8.39 -27.24
C LYS A 189 14.36 -7.31 -27.09
N LYS A 190 14.02 -6.04 -27.33
CA LYS A 190 14.96 -4.92 -27.24
C LYS A 190 15.47 -4.74 -25.80
N TYR A 191 14.63 -4.96 -24.82
CA TYR A 191 14.94 -4.74 -23.38
C TYR A 191 15.33 -6.00 -22.61
N CYS A 192 14.85 -7.17 -23.05
CA CYS A 192 15.20 -8.44 -22.43
C CYS A 192 15.28 -9.53 -23.48
N LYS A 193 16.50 -9.89 -23.88
CA LYS A 193 16.75 -10.81 -25.00
C LYS A 193 16.63 -12.29 -24.61
N LYS A 194 17.14 -12.66 -23.45
CA LYS A 194 17.33 -14.05 -23.01
C LYS A 194 16.28 -14.56 -22.03
N SER A 195 15.28 -13.73 -21.62
CA SER A 195 14.27 -14.20 -20.68
C SER A 195 13.51 -15.40 -21.22
N ILE A 196 13.43 -16.44 -20.43
CA ILE A 196 12.70 -17.68 -20.76
C ILE A 196 11.20 -17.48 -20.46
N THR A 197 10.36 -18.12 -21.25
CA THR A 197 8.94 -18.28 -20.91
C THR A 197 8.79 -19.60 -20.19
N VAL A 198 8.24 -19.60 -18.98
CA VAL A 198 8.12 -20.78 -18.14
C VAL A 198 6.66 -21.19 -18.01
N GLU A 199 6.37 -22.46 -18.20
CA GLU A 199 5.02 -22.99 -17.99
C GLU A 199 4.69 -23.09 -16.50
N GLU A 200 3.47 -22.79 -16.13
CA GLU A 200 3.04 -22.85 -14.73
C GLU A 200 3.19 -24.25 -14.14
N ALA A 201 2.85 -25.29 -14.90
CA ALA A 201 2.99 -26.67 -14.47
C ALA A 201 4.45 -27.05 -14.12
N THR A 202 5.41 -26.60 -14.94
CA THR A 202 6.84 -26.80 -14.70
C THR A 202 7.31 -26.09 -13.43
N LEU A 203 6.84 -24.86 -13.19
CA LEU A 203 7.16 -24.11 -11.99
C LEU A 203 6.61 -24.78 -10.72
N HIS A 204 5.36 -25.22 -10.75
CA HIS A 204 4.77 -25.92 -9.62
C HIS A 204 5.50 -27.23 -9.33
N GLY A 205 5.86 -27.98 -10.34
CA GLY A 205 6.66 -29.20 -10.17
C GLY A 205 8.02 -28.94 -9.53
N ALA A 206 8.74 -27.90 -9.97
CA ALA A 206 10.03 -27.53 -9.40
C ALA A 206 9.93 -27.06 -7.94
N VAL A 207 8.92 -26.23 -7.61
CA VAL A 207 8.69 -25.74 -6.23
C VAL A 207 8.31 -26.90 -5.30
N SER A 208 7.42 -27.79 -5.74
CA SER A 208 7.03 -28.96 -4.94
C SER A 208 8.20 -29.89 -4.67
N TYR A 209 9.05 -30.12 -5.67
CA TYR A 209 10.26 -30.97 -5.54
C TYR A 209 11.26 -30.38 -4.54
N THR A 210 11.53 -29.07 -4.61
CA THR A 210 12.47 -28.41 -3.68
C THR A 210 11.91 -28.39 -2.26
N HIS A 211 10.61 -28.21 -2.10
CA HIS A 211 9.97 -28.21 -0.77
C HIS A 211 9.99 -29.58 -0.11
N LEU A 212 9.68 -30.64 -0.85
CA LEU A 212 9.76 -32.01 -0.36
C LEU A 212 11.18 -32.36 0.08
N ARG A 213 12.18 -32.03 -0.74
CA ARG A 213 13.58 -32.31 -0.44
C ARG A 213 14.11 -31.55 0.78
N ALA A 214 13.64 -30.32 1.00
CA ALA A 214 13.98 -29.55 2.20
C ALA A 214 13.41 -30.19 3.48
N HIS A 215 12.22 -30.80 3.40
CA HIS A 215 11.65 -31.54 4.53
C HIS A 215 12.35 -32.87 4.81
N GLU A 216 12.81 -33.58 3.78
CA GLU A 216 13.58 -34.81 3.94
C GLU A 216 14.94 -34.55 4.61
N THR A 217 15.62 -33.49 4.24
CA THR A 217 16.90 -33.11 4.88
C THR A 217 16.74 -32.64 6.32
N ALA A 218 15.62 -32.00 6.68
CA ALA A 218 15.34 -31.59 8.04
C ALA A 218 14.88 -32.75 8.96
N ALA A 219 14.37 -33.85 8.38
CA ALA A 219 13.96 -35.02 9.14
C ALA A 219 15.14 -36.00 9.41
N ASN A 220 16.30 -35.79 8.80
CA ASN A 220 17.51 -36.63 8.93
C ASN A 220 18.62 -35.97 9.76
N LEU A 221 18.33 -34.89 10.50
CA LEU A 221 19.16 -34.24 11.48
C LEU A 221 18.53 -34.36 12.89
#